data_998f9e67b037cc9dd52a5efd7365194b
#
_entry.id   998f9e67b037cc9dd52a5efd7365194b
#
_cell.length_a   1.000
_cell.length_b   1.000
_cell.length_c   1.000
_cell.angle_alpha   90.00
_cell.angle_beta   90.00
_cell.angle_gamma   90.00
#
_symmetry.space_group_name_H-M   'P 1'
#
loop_
_entity.id
_entity.type
_entity.pdbx_description
1 polymer ?
#
loop_
_entity_poly.entity_id
_entity_poly.type
_entity_poly.pdbx_seq_one_letter_code
_entity_poly.pdbx_strand_id
1 'polypeptide(L)'
;QLYKMGKIDHLILSGDNRSMYYNEPIEMRKALIKLGVPTTAITLDYAGLRTLDSIVRCKEIFGQNRITIITQPFHSYRALFISRYYDLEAVAMVTDEPDSKYSFRIRLREYFARTKAVLDLYILKTSPRFLGEKEQIQVSTDR
;
A
#
# COMPACT_ATOMS: atom_id res chain seq x y z
N GLN A 1 6.02 -14.92 2.64
CA GLN A 1 7.23 -15.21 3.44
C GLN A 1 7.23 -14.42 4.75
N LEU A 2 7.18 -13.07 4.77
CA LEU A 2 7.26 -12.23 5.98
C LEU A 2 6.28 -12.64 7.08
N TYR A 3 5.04 -12.91 6.73
CA TYR A 3 4.03 -13.38 7.68
C TYR A 3 4.44 -14.71 8.33
N LYS A 4 4.86 -15.70 7.52
CA LYS A 4 5.31 -17.00 8.02
C LYS A 4 6.58 -16.93 8.89
N MET A 5 7.40 -15.90 8.67
CA MET A 5 8.60 -15.64 9.48
C MET A 5 8.29 -14.83 10.75
N GLY A 6 7.02 -14.48 11.00
CA GLY A 6 6.63 -13.65 12.14
C GLY A 6 7.19 -12.22 12.11
N LYS A 7 7.50 -11.69 10.91
CA LYS A 7 8.03 -10.33 10.75
C LYS A 7 6.92 -9.30 10.57
N ILE A 8 5.73 -9.74 10.20
CA ILE A 8 4.51 -8.95 10.12
C ILE A 8 3.35 -9.79 10.66
N ASP A 9 2.42 -9.16 11.33
CA ASP A 9 1.28 -9.82 11.96
C ASP A 9 -0.02 -9.64 11.18
N HIS A 10 -0.11 -8.59 10.37
CA HIS A 10 -1.31 -8.27 9.61
C HIS A 10 -0.96 -7.72 8.22
N LEU A 11 -1.84 -7.93 7.24
CA LEU A 11 -1.70 -7.44 5.88
C LEU A 11 -2.89 -6.56 5.51
N ILE A 12 -2.60 -5.36 5.03
CA ILE A 12 -3.58 -4.49 4.38
C ILE A 12 -3.37 -4.61 2.87
N LEU A 13 -4.37 -5.10 2.16
CA LEU A 13 -4.36 -5.26 0.72
C LEU A 13 -5.07 -4.08 0.08
N SER A 14 -4.29 -3.10 -0.34
CA SER A 14 -4.80 -1.86 -0.92
C SER A 14 -4.73 -1.93 -2.44
N GLY A 15 -5.85 -1.65 -3.11
CA GLY A 15 -5.94 -1.71 -4.56
C GLY A 15 -7.22 -1.10 -5.11
N ASP A 16 -7.32 -1.07 -6.45
CA ASP A 16 -8.45 -0.52 -7.18
C ASP A 16 -9.55 -1.59 -7.36
N ASN A 17 -10.79 -1.24 -7.02
CA ASN A 17 -11.97 -2.09 -7.22
C ASN A 17 -12.93 -1.52 -8.27
N ARG A 18 -12.53 -0.50 -9.06
CA ARG A 18 -13.43 0.16 -10.03
C ARG A 18 -13.76 -0.68 -11.25
N SER A 19 -13.06 -1.77 -11.47
CA SER A 19 -13.38 -2.70 -12.56
C SER A 19 -14.47 -3.68 -12.11
N MET A 20 -15.58 -3.76 -12.85
CA MET A 20 -16.65 -4.73 -12.60
C MET A 20 -16.18 -6.19 -12.73
N TYR A 21 -15.10 -6.43 -13.46
CA TYR A 21 -14.61 -7.78 -13.78
C TYR A 21 -13.37 -8.19 -12.97
N TYR A 22 -12.70 -7.25 -12.29
CA TYR A 22 -11.46 -7.54 -11.57
C TYR A 22 -11.34 -6.68 -10.32
N ASN A 23 -11.34 -7.35 -9.17
CA ASN A 23 -11.16 -6.74 -7.86
C ASN A 23 -9.80 -7.17 -7.31
N GLU A 24 -8.80 -6.30 -7.45
CA GLU A 24 -7.42 -6.59 -7.11
C GLU A 24 -7.24 -7.03 -5.64
N PRO A 25 -7.79 -6.34 -4.62
CA PRO A 25 -7.68 -6.78 -3.24
C PRO A 25 -8.24 -8.18 -2.99
N ILE A 26 -9.36 -8.53 -3.63
CA ILE A 26 -9.97 -9.87 -3.47
C ILE A 26 -9.06 -10.96 -4.06
N GLU A 27 -8.49 -10.74 -5.23
CA GLU A 27 -7.61 -11.72 -5.86
C GLU A 27 -6.30 -11.90 -5.06
N MET A 28 -5.73 -10.80 -4.55
CA MET A 28 -4.60 -10.86 -3.63
C MET A 28 -4.94 -11.65 -2.36
N ARG A 29 -6.12 -11.42 -1.76
CA ARG A 29 -6.58 -12.19 -0.58
C ARG A 29 -6.66 -13.67 -0.87
N LYS A 30 -7.30 -14.07 -1.99
CA LYS A 30 -7.41 -15.48 -2.39
C LYS A 30 -6.02 -16.14 -2.52
N ALA A 31 -5.07 -15.44 -3.13
CA ALA A 31 -3.71 -15.94 -3.28
C ALA A 31 -3.01 -16.12 -1.92
N LEU A 32 -3.15 -15.16 -1.01
CA LEU A 32 -2.55 -15.23 0.33
C LEU A 32 -3.16 -16.34 1.19
N ILE A 33 -4.47 -16.55 1.13
CA ILE A 33 -5.14 -17.65 1.82
C ILE A 33 -4.61 -19.00 1.32
N LYS A 34 -4.45 -19.18 0.00
CA LYS A 34 -3.84 -20.40 -0.57
C LYS A 34 -2.40 -20.61 -0.08
N LEU A 35 -1.69 -19.54 0.23
CA LEU A 35 -0.34 -19.58 0.81
C LEU A 35 -0.31 -19.78 2.34
N GLY A 36 -1.49 -19.96 2.96
CA GLY A 36 -1.63 -20.26 4.39
C GLY A 36 -1.68 -19.03 5.31
N VAL A 37 -2.01 -17.84 4.78
CA VAL A 37 -2.29 -16.66 5.61
C VAL A 37 -3.76 -16.72 6.05
N PRO A 38 -4.07 -16.66 7.37
CA PRO A 38 -5.46 -16.70 7.84
C PRO A 38 -6.21 -15.43 7.43
N THR A 39 -7.49 -15.57 7.18
CA THR A 39 -8.38 -14.45 6.79
C THR A 39 -8.42 -13.33 7.84
N THR A 40 -8.28 -13.69 9.11
CA THR A 40 -8.24 -12.76 10.25
C THR A 40 -7.02 -11.85 10.24
N ALA A 41 -5.92 -12.23 9.55
CA ALA A 41 -4.72 -11.44 9.39
C ALA A 41 -4.73 -10.60 8.10
N ILE A 42 -5.87 -10.46 7.43
CA ILE A 42 -5.97 -9.75 6.16
C ILE A 42 -7.13 -8.75 6.21
N THR A 43 -6.82 -7.47 5.97
CA THR A 43 -7.79 -6.40 5.73
C THR A 43 -7.74 -5.95 4.28
N LEU A 44 -8.90 -5.67 3.68
CA LEU A 44 -9.00 -5.19 2.31
C LEU A 44 -9.26 -3.69 2.30
N ASP A 45 -8.42 -2.95 1.59
CA ASP A 45 -8.59 -1.52 1.34
C ASP A 45 -9.00 -1.28 -0.11
N TYR A 46 -10.28 -1.05 -0.33
CA TYR A 46 -10.87 -0.81 -1.65
C TYR A 46 -10.75 0.64 -2.13
N ALA A 47 -10.31 1.54 -1.28
CA ALA A 47 -10.19 2.96 -1.59
C ALA A 47 -8.74 3.44 -1.78
N GLY A 48 -7.80 2.53 -1.83
CA GLY A 48 -6.39 2.79 -2.11
C GLY A 48 -6.11 3.01 -3.59
N LEU A 49 -6.76 4.00 -4.20
CA LEU A 49 -6.68 4.26 -5.65
C LEU A 49 -5.36 4.86 -6.11
N ARG A 50 -4.67 5.58 -5.23
CA ARG A 50 -3.36 6.19 -5.44
C ARG A 50 -2.47 5.85 -4.26
N THR A 51 -1.16 5.90 -4.44
CA THR A 51 -0.21 5.68 -3.34
C THR A 51 -0.47 6.60 -2.14
N LEU A 52 -0.83 7.86 -2.40
CA LEU A 52 -1.21 8.81 -1.35
C LEU A 52 -2.42 8.31 -0.56
N ASP A 53 -3.47 7.86 -1.26
CA ASP A 53 -4.68 7.35 -0.61
C ASP A 53 -4.35 6.15 0.28
N SER A 54 -3.60 5.17 -0.24
CA SER A 54 -3.20 3.96 0.52
C SER A 54 -2.40 4.30 1.78
N ILE A 55 -1.42 5.19 1.68
CA ILE A 55 -0.56 5.58 2.81
C ILE A 55 -1.36 6.33 3.88
N VAL A 56 -2.14 7.34 3.48
CA VAL A 56 -2.93 8.12 4.45
C VAL A 56 -4.00 7.27 5.11
N ARG A 57 -4.67 6.41 4.35
CA ARG A 57 -5.67 5.49 4.91
C ARG A 57 -5.06 4.47 5.87
N CYS A 58 -3.83 4.02 5.59
CA CYS A 58 -3.12 3.13 6.50
C CYS A 58 -2.97 3.75 7.89
N LYS A 59 -2.66 5.04 7.97
CA LYS A 59 -2.56 5.79 9.23
C LYS A 59 -3.92 6.16 9.80
N GLU A 60 -4.74 6.86 9.04
CA GLU A 60 -5.95 7.54 9.53
C GLU A 60 -7.15 6.59 9.71
N ILE A 61 -7.27 5.58 8.86
CA ILE A 61 -8.39 4.63 8.89
C ILE A 61 -8.02 3.39 9.68
N PHE A 62 -6.88 2.77 9.33
CA PHE A 62 -6.46 1.50 9.93
C PHE A 62 -5.59 1.68 11.19
N GLY A 63 -5.28 2.90 11.59
CA GLY A 63 -4.60 3.22 12.85
C GLY A 63 -3.14 2.78 12.93
N GLN A 64 -2.47 2.58 11.80
CA GLN A 64 -1.10 2.10 11.78
C GLN A 64 -0.10 3.26 11.79
N ASN A 65 0.88 3.20 12.68
CA ASN A 65 1.95 4.19 12.77
C ASN A 65 3.30 3.65 12.24
N ARG A 66 3.41 2.34 12.06
CA ARG A 66 4.58 1.66 11.52
C ARG A 66 4.17 0.56 10.56
N ILE A 67 4.71 0.59 9.33
CA ILE A 67 4.34 -0.34 8.27
C ILE A 67 5.53 -0.84 7.48
N THR A 68 5.38 -2.04 6.90
CA THR A 68 6.24 -2.55 5.84
C THR A 68 5.48 -2.48 4.51
N ILE A 69 5.95 -1.66 3.59
CA ILE A 69 5.37 -1.50 2.26
C ILE A 69 5.98 -2.54 1.33
N ILE A 70 5.15 -3.45 0.81
CA ILE A 70 5.58 -4.44 -0.17
C ILE A 70 5.19 -3.93 -1.55
N THR A 71 6.18 -3.60 -2.37
CA THR A 71 5.94 -2.99 -3.68
C THR A 71 7.11 -3.18 -4.64
N GLN A 72 6.94 -2.74 -5.88
CA GLN A 72 8.00 -2.78 -6.89
C GLN A 72 9.04 -1.67 -6.64
N PRO A 73 10.32 -1.87 -7.04
CA PRO A 73 11.42 -0.94 -6.74
C PRO A 73 11.11 0.51 -7.13
N PHE A 74 10.54 0.73 -8.32
CA PHE A 74 10.25 2.08 -8.82
C PHE A 74 9.14 2.80 -8.04
N HIS A 75 8.23 2.08 -7.39
CA HIS A 75 7.17 2.64 -6.55
C HIS A 75 7.63 2.92 -5.11
N SER A 76 8.64 2.21 -4.60
CA SER A 76 9.06 2.27 -3.20
C SER A 76 9.45 3.68 -2.76
N TYR A 77 10.21 4.40 -3.56
CA TYR A 77 10.64 5.77 -3.24
C TYR A 77 9.49 6.74 -3.04
N ARG A 78 8.46 6.66 -3.90
CA ARG A 78 7.28 7.52 -3.78
C ARG A 78 6.46 7.16 -2.55
N ALA A 79 6.29 5.89 -2.26
CA ALA A 79 5.56 5.43 -1.09
C ALA A 79 6.26 5.86 0.21
N LEU A 80 7.57 5.67 0.32
CA LEU A 80 8.36 6.12 1.47
C LEU A 80 8.36 7.64 1.64
N PHE A 81 8.45 8.39 0.54
CA PHE A 81 8.39 9.85 0.57
C PHE A 81 7.05 10.36 1.12
N ILE A 82 5.93 9.78 0.67
CA ILE A 82 4.59 10.12 1.16
C ILE A 82 4.45 9.70 2.64
N SER A 83 4.91 8.50 3.01
CA SER A 83 4.87 8.02 4.39
C SER A 83 5.59 8.99 5.34
N ARG A 84 6.78 9.44 4.96
CA ARG A 84 7.55 10.40 5.75
C ARG A 84 6.82 11.74 5.92
N TYR A 85 6.16 12.23 4.89
CA TYR A 85 5.39 13.48 4.95
C TYR A 85 4.24 13.40 5.97
N TYR A 86 3.64 12.22 6.12
CA TYR A 86 2.54 11.98 7.07
C TYR A 86 3.01 11.41 8.42
N ASP A 87 4.30 11.47 8.74
CA ASP A 87 4.87 10.92 9.98
C ASP A 87 4.49 9.45 10.22
N LEU A 88 4.47 8.66 9.15
CA LEU A 88 4.27 7.22 9.20
C LEU A 88 5.62 6.53 9.06
N GLU A 89 6.03 5.78 10.10
CA GLU A 89 7.26 5.00 10.05
C GLU A 89 7.11 3.86 9.04
N ALA A 90 7.85 3.92 7.96
CA ALA A 90 7.73 2.96 6.88
C ALA A 90 9.07 2.43 6.40
N VAL A 91 9.11 1.13 6.15
CA VAL A 91 10.19 0.47 5.42
C VAL A 91 9.62 -0.15 4.14
N ALA A 92 10.42 -0.22 3.09
CA ALA A 92 9.98 -0.84 1.84
C ALA A 92 10.70 -2.17 1.63
N MET A 93 9.90 -3.20 1.39
CA MET A 93 10.37 -4.46 0.82
C MET A 93 10.05 -4.49 -0.65
N VAL A 94 11.07 -4.51 -1.48
CA VAL A 94 10.90 -4.52 -2.93
C VAL A 94 10.78 -5.95 -3.44
N THR A 95 9.87 -6.14 -4.40
CA THR A 95 9.75 -7.38 -5.16
C THR A 95 10.58 -7.29 -6.44
N ASP A 96 10.80 -8.42 -7.10
CA ASP A 96 11.52 -8.44 -8.37
C ASP A 96 10.88 -7.52 -9.41
N GLU A 97 11.72 -6.90 -10.25
CA GLU A 97 11.23 -6.07 -11.35
C GLU A 97 10.53 -6.95 -12.40
N PRO A 98 9.37 -6.50 -12.92
CA PRO A 98 8.79 -7.15 -14.08
C PRO A 98 9.70 -6.98 -15.31
N ASP A 99 9.66 -7.95 -16.23
CA ASP A 99 10.49 -8.04 -17.42
C ASP A 99 10.77 -6.69 -18.11
N SER A 100 12.00 -6.54 -18.57
CA SER A 100 12.62 -5.30 -19.10
C SER A 100 11.87 -4.57 -20.23
N LYS A 101 10.94 -5.23 -20.93
CA LYS A 101 10.20 -4.67 -22.06
C LYS A 101 9.30 -3.45 -21.72
N TYR A 102 8.92 -3.30 -20.46
CA TYR A 102 8.07 -2.18 -20.00
C TYR A 102 8.84 -1.09 -19.25
N SER A 103 10.15 -1.23 -19.08
CA SER A 103 10.93 -0.44 -18.15
C SER A 103 10.95 1.07 -18.47
N PHE A 104 11.06 1.49 -19.72
CA PHE A 104 11.13 2.91 -20.06
C PHE A 104 9.82 3.67 -19.81
N ARG A 105 8.68 3.11 -20.26
CA ARG A 105 7.35 3.73 -20.03
C ARG A 105 7.03 3.82 -18.54
N ILE A 106 7.37 2.76 -17.79
CA ILE A 106 7.16 2.72 -16.33
C ILE A 106 8.01 3.77 -15.64
N ARG A 107 9.30 3.88 -16.00
CA ARG A 107 10.22 4.88 -15.43
C ARG A 107 9.78 6.31 -15.73
N LEU A 108 9.36 6.59 -16.96
CA LEU A 108 8.85 7.90 -17.35
C LEU A 108 7.57 8.26 -16.60
N ARG A 109 6.62 7.33 -16.52
CA ARG A 109 5.40 7.50 -15.72
C ARG A 109 5.72 7.75 -14.26
N GLU A 110 6.67 7.03 -13.70
CA GLU A 110 7.05 7.18 -12.30
C GLU A 110 7.76 8.51 -12.03
N TYR A 111 8.55 9.00 -12.97
CA TYR A 111 9.13 10.34 -12.87
C TYR A 111 8.04 11.41 -12.71
N PHE A 112 7.02 11.40 -13.57
CA PHE A 112 5.88 12.31 -13.44
C PHE A 112 5.05 12.05 -12.17
N ALA A 113 4.88 10.81 -11.77
CA ALA A 113 4.16 10.47 -10.55
C ALA A 113 4.87 10.97 -9.28
N ARG A 114 6.22 10.97 -9.25
CA ARG A 114 7.01 11.55 -8.15
C ARG A 114 6.89 13.07 -8.11
N THR A 115 7.02 13.73 -9.27
CA THR A 115 6.82 15.18 -9.38
C THR A 115 5.41 15.57 -8.91
N LYS A 116 4.40 14.81 -9.37
CA LYS A 116 3.02 15.01 -8.92
C LYS A 116 2.87 14.83 -7.41
N ALA A 117 3.51 13.84 -6.81
CA ALA A 117 3.44 13.63 -5.36
C ALA A 117 4.01 14.84 -4.58
N VAL A 118 5.10 15.43 -5.04
CA VAL A 118 5.65 16.66 -4.44
C VAL A 118 4.65 17.81 -4.56
N LEU A 119 4.06 18.02 -5.73
CA LEU A 119 3.05 19.05 -5.96
C LEU A 119 1.81 18.82 -5.09
N ASP A 120 1.30 17.60 -5.05
CA ASP A 120 0.13 17.22 -4.26
C ASP A 120 0.34 17.49 -2.76
N LEU A 121 1.53 17.22 -2.22
CA LEU A 121 1.81 17.35 -0.79
C LEU A 121 2.14 18.79 -0.38
N TYR A 122 3.03 19.45 -1.10
CA TYR A 122 3.60 20.74 -0.66
C TYR A 122 2.88 21.96 -1.21
N ILE A 123 2.25 21.85 -2.39
CA ILE A 123 1.61 22.98 -3.07
C ILE A 123 0.09 22.84 -3.01
N LEU A 124 -0.46 21.74 -3.52
CA LEU A 124 -1.89 21.54 -3.64
C LEU A 124 -2.54 21.07 -2.33
N LYS A 125 -1.75 20.55 -1.38
CA LYS A 125 -2.22 19.95 -0.12
C LYS A 125 -3.38 18.98 -0.34
N THR A 126 -3.19 18.11 -1.34
CA THR A 126 -4.23 17.19 -1.81
C THR A 126 -4.59 16.18 -0.71
N SER A 127 -5.85 16.15 -0.35
CA SER A 127 -6.39 15.15 0.56
C SER A 127 -6.66 13.82 -0.15
N PRO A 128 -6.74 12.70 0.58
CA PRO A 128 -7.22 11.43 0.04
C PRO A 128 -8.62 11.56 -0.53
N ARG A 129 -8.90 10.80 -1.60
CA ARG A 129 -10.24 10.84 -2.24
C ARG A 129 -11.36 10.36 -1.34
N PHE A 130 -11.08 9.29 -0.58
CA PHE A 130 -12.05 8.64 0.30
C PHE A 130 -11.35 8.26 1.60
N LEU A 131 -11.64 8.95 2.69
CA LEU A 131 -11.18 8.52 4.00
C LEU A 131 -12.08 7.41 4.54
N GLY A 132 -13.39 7.60 4.58
CA GLY A 132 -14.33 6.65 5.18
C GLY A 132 -14.29 6.65 6.72
N GLU A 133 -14.99 5.70 7.32
CA GLU A 133 -14.99 5.51 8.77
C GLU A 133 -13.69 4.83 9.24
N LYS A 134 -13.33 5.07 10.50
CA LYS A 134 -12.14 4.45 11.11
C LYS A 134 -12.38 2.96 11.33
N GLU A 135 -11.50 2.14 10.80
CA GLU A 135 -11.47 0.70 10.95
C GLU A 135 -10.12 0.30 11.57
N GLN A 136 -9.99 0.47 12.88
CA GLN A 136 -8.73 0.20 13.55
C GLN A 136 -8.43 -1.30 13.56
N ILE A 137 -7.30 -1.67 12.99
CA ILE A 137 -6.80 -3.04 13.03
C ILE A 137 -6.10 -3.24 14.37
N GLN A 138 -6.68 -4.09 15.21
CA GLN A 138 -6.02 -4.55 16.44
C GLN A 138 -5.09 -5.70 16.07
N VAL A 139 -3.80 -5.43 16.06
CA VAL A 139 -2.78 -6.48 15.96
C VAL A 139 -2.55 -7.02 17.36
N SER A 140 -2.91 -8.29 17.60
CA SER A 140 -2.60 -8.92 18.89
C SER A 140 -1.10 -9.03 19.06
N THR A 141 -0.58 -8.38 20.10
CA THR A 141 0.86 -8.33 20.40
C THR A 141 1.37 -9.62 21.08
N ASP A 142 0.50 -10.63 21.19
CA ASP A 142 0.81 -11.91 21.83
C ASP A 142 1.54 -12.86 20.88
N ARG A 143 2.86 -12.61 20.70
CA ARG A 143 3.81 -13.60 20.22
C ARG A 143 5.13 -13.47 20.96
#